data_640f48a80b002c500a5dbd43964c53cb
#
_entry.id   640f48a80b002c500a5dbd43964c53cb
#
_cell.length_a   1.000
_cell.length_b   1.000
_cell.length_c   1.000
_cell.angle_alpha   90.00
_cell.angle_beta   90.00
_cell.angle_gamma   90.00
#
_symmetry.space_group_name_H-M   'P 1'
#
loop_
_entity.id
_entity.type
_entity.pdbx_description
1 polymer ?
#
loop_
_entity_poly.entity_id
_entity_poly.type
_entity_poly.pdbx_seq_one_letter_code
_entity_poly.pdbx_strand_id
1 'polypeptide(L)'
;MAPGAVAGLRRLSCLGYRLLVVSNQPGVAQGRFDVGALEPVRQRLAQLLSEQGAHLDGFYYCPHGPDEGCACRKPLPGMLLKAAAEHQVDLAASWMIGDILDDVEAGGRAGCRTILIDNGNETLWLRSPLRTPTWIASDLDAAAQLIQATRGMPCLASL
;
A
#
# COMPACT_ATOMS: atom_id res chain seq x y z
N MET A 1 -11.95 8.71 -5.23
CA MET A 1 -10.98 8.15 -4.27
C MET A 1 -11.70 7.67 -3.04
N ALA A 2 -11.18 6.63 -2.36
CA ALA A 2 -11.77 6.14 -1.13
C ALA A 2 -11.78 7.23 -0.03
N PRO A 3 -12.75 7.19 0.91
CA PRO A 3 -12.76 8.08 2.07
C PRO A 3 -11.42 8.03 2.82
N GLY A 4 -10.97 9.17 3.36
CA GLY A 4 -9.71 9.27 4.10
C GLY A 4 -8.41 9.17 3.28
N ALA A 5 -8.47 8.79 1.99
CA ALA A 5 -7.27 8.50 1.20
C ALA A 5 -6.32 9.72 1.10
N VAL A 6 -6.82 10.87 0.69
CA VAL A 6 -5.99 12.08 0.53
C VAL A 6 -5.46 12.57 1.88
N ALA A 7 -6.31 12.61 2.91
CA ALA A 7 -5.92 13.04 4.25
C ALA A 7 -4.82 12.15 4.82
N GLY A 8 -4.97 10.83 4.69
CA GLY A 8 -3.97 9.85 5.13
C GLY A 8 -2.65 9.99 4.38
N LEU A 9 -2.67 10.11 3.05
CA LEU A 9 -1.45 10.30 2.25
C LEU A 9 -0.71 11.60 2.64
N ARG A 10 -1.43 12.71 2.79
CA ARG A 10 -0.84 13.99 3.22
C ARG A 10 -0.21 13.87 4.61
N ARG A 11 -0.89 13.21 5.55
CA ARG A 11 -0.38 12.99 6.91
C ARG A 11 0.89 12.14 6.89
N LEU A 12 0.90 11.03 6.15
CA LEU A 12 2.08 10.16 6.03
C LEU A 12 3.26 10.88 5.36
N SER A 13 2.99 11.66 4.30
CA SER A 13 4.01 12.49 3.66
C SER A 13 4.59 13.54 4.63
N CYS A 14 3.73 14.23 5.41
CA CYS A 14 4.15 15.17 6.44
C CYS A 14 5.03 14.53 7.53
N LEU A 15 4.80 13.26 7.84
CA LEU A 15 5.64 12.48 8.76
C LEU A 15 6.96 12.00 8.13
N GLY A 16 7.23 12.36 6.88
CA GLY A 16 8.45 12.02 6.15
C GLY A 16 8.50 10.61 5.58
N TYR A 17 7.35 9.94 5.46
CA TYR A 17 7.29 8.64 4.77
C TYR A 17 7.35 8.79 3.25
N ARG A 18 8.05 7.88 2.58
CA ARG A 18 7.89 7.63 1.16
C ARG A 18 6.63 6.83 0.93
N LEU A 19 5.84 7.24 -0.05
CA LEU A 19 4.53 6.66 -0.34
C LEU A 19 4.59 5.86 -1.64
N LEU A 20 4.58 4.53 -1.50
CA LEU A 20 4.73 3.58 -2.61
C LEU A 20 3.47 2.73 -2.76
N VAL A 21 2.99 2.57 -3.97
CA VAL A 21 1.86 1.68 -4.29
C VAL A 21 2.36 0.34 -4.76
N VAL A 22 1.83 -0.74 -4.18
CA VAL A 22 2.07 -2.13 -4.61
C VAL A 22 0.73 -2.80 -4.92
N SER A 23 0.52 -3.26 -6.15
CA SER A 23 -0.79 -3.75 -6.59
C SER A 23 -0.70 -5.00 -7.44
N ASN A 24 -1.52 -6.01 -7.11
CA ASN A 24 -1.75 -7.14 -8.00
C ASN A 24 -2.72 -6.74 -9.13
N GLN A 25 -2.33 -6.97 -10.38
CA GLN A 25 -3.11 -6.63 -11.56
C GLN A 25 -3.37 -7.87 -12.43
N PRO A 26 -4.16 -8.85 -11.93
CA PRO A 26 -4.38 -10.12 -12.64
C PRO A 26 -5.13 -9.94 -13.95
N GLY A 27 -5.77 -8.81 -14.20
CA GLY A 27 -6.43 -8.49 -15.46
C GLY A 27 -5.49 -8.52 -16.67
N VAL A 28 -4.19 -8.26 -16.46
CA VAL A 28 -3.15 -8.37 -17.50
C VAL A 28 -2.99 -9.84 -17.91
N ALA A 29 -2.73 -10.74 -16.95
CA ALA A 29 -2.61 -12.18 -17.22
C ALA A 29 -3.89 -12.79 -17.80
N GLN A 30 -5.05 -12.22 -17.45
CA GLN A 30 -6.36 -12.64 -17.96
C GLN A 30 -6.67 -12.06 -19.34
N GLY A 31 -5.76 -11.29 -19.95
CA GLY A 31 -5.96 -10.67 -21.27
C GLY A 31 -7.06 -9.59 -21.30
N ARG A 32 -7.48 -9.06 -20.15
CA ARG A 32 -8.52 -8.02 -20.08
C ARG A 32 -8.00 -6.67 -20.55
N PHE A 33 -6.71 -6.41 -20.38
CA PHE A 33 -6.01 -5.22 -20.84
C PHE A 33 -4.49 -5.47 -20.85
N ASP A 34 -3.77 -4.71 -21.67
CA ASP A 34 -2.31 -4.75 -21.72
C ASP A 34 -1.69 -4.03 -20.52
N VAL A 35 -0.47 -4.42 -20.14
CA VAL A 35 0.29 -3.78 -19.06
C VAL A 35 0.46 -2.27 -19.29
N GLY A 36 0.57 -1.83 -20.54
CA GLY A 36 0.64 -0.41 -20.92
C GLY A 36 -0.60 0.40 -20.53
N ALA A 37 -1.77 -0.23 -20.37
CA ALA A 37 -2.99 0.42 -19.94
C ALA A 37 -2.94 0.88 -18.46
N LEU A 38 -1.98 0.38 -17.68
CA LEU A 38 -1.77 0.81 -16.30
C LEU A 38 -1.14 2.20 -16.20
N GLU A 39 -0.37 2.62 -17.20
CA GLU A 39 0.32 3.90 -17.19
C GLU A 39 -0.64 5.12 -17.22
N PRO A 40 -1.64 5.19 -18.08
CA PRO A 40 -2.65 6.26 -18.02
C PRO A 40 -3.40 6.31 -16.68
N VAL A 41 -3.68 5.15 -16.07
CA VAL A 41 -4.34 5.08 -14.76
C VAL A 41 -3.42 5.67 -13.67
N ARG A 42 -2.14 5.31 -13.68
CA ARG A 42 -1.12 5.86 -12.78
C ARG A 42 -1.03 7.37 -12.92
N GLN A 43 -0.93 7.87 -14.15
CA GLN A 43 -0.84 9.32 -14.43
C GLN A 43 -2.09 10.05 -13.94
N ARG A 44 -3.28 9.50 -14.19
CA ARG A 44 -4.53 10.10 -13.73
C ARG A 44 -4.63 10.14 -12.21
N LEU A 45 -4.21 9.05 -11.54
CA LEU A 45 -4.16 9.01 -10.07
C LEU A 45 -3.18 10.05 -9.52
N ALA A 46 -1.96 10.12 -10.09
CA ALA A 46 -0.96 11.10 -9.68
C ALA A 46 -1.45 12.54 -9.85
N GLN A 47 -2.13 12.86 -10.96
CA GLN A 47 -2.76 14.17 -11.19
C GLN A 47 -3.80 14.48 -10.13
N LEU A 48 -4.77 13.58 -9.89
CA LEU A 48 -5.84 13.78 -8.91
C LEU A 48 -5.31 13.99 -7.50
N LEU A 49 -4.23 13.30 -7.13
CA LEU A 49 -3.57 13.48 -5.84
C LEU A 49 -2.85 14.82 -5.76
N SER A 50 -2.13 15.20 -6.83
CA SER A 50 -1.42 16.47 -6.89
C SER A 50 -2.35 17.67 -6.75
N GLU A 51 -3.52 17.64 -7.42
CA GLU A 51 -4.57 18.65 -7.30
C GLU A 51 -5.06 18.83 -5.86
N GLN A 52 -4.87 17.83 -5.01
CA GLN A 52 -5.26 17.82 -3.60
C GLN A 52 -4.06 17.90 -2.64
N GLY A 53 -2.87 18.24 -3.15
CA GLY A 53 -1.65 18.40 -2.35
C GLY A 53 -1.12 17.10 -1.76
N ALA A 54 -1.37 15.96 -2.42
CA ALA A 54 -0.80 14.66 -2.08
C ALA A 54 0.02 14.12 -3.27
N HIS A 55 0.97 13.24 -3.00
CA HIS A 55 1.79 12.61 -4.04
C HIS A 55 2.10 11.15 -3.68
N LEU A 56 2.62 10.42 -4.67
CA LEU A 56 3.11 9.07 -4.51
C LEU A 56 4.51 9.00 -5.13
N ASP A 57 5.44 8.34 -4.44
CA ASP A 57 6.84 8.27 -4.83
C ASP A 57 7.13 7.13 -5.82
N GLY A 58 6.25 6.14 -5.89
CA GLY A 58 6.42 5.03 -6.85
C GLY A 58 5.22 4.10 -6.93
N PHE A 59 5.19 3.30 -8.03
CA PHE A 59 4.16 2.32 -8.33
C PHE A 59 4.78 1.01 -8.76
N TYR A 60 4.35 -0.08 -8.15
CA TYR A 60 4.77 -1.44 -8.44
C TYR A 60 3.57 -2.31 -8.73
N TYR A 61 3.57 -2.95 -9.88
CA TYR A 61 2.49 -3.82 -10.33
C TYR A 61 2.98 -5.24 -10.50
N CYS A 62 2.19 -6.20 -10.04
CA CYS A 62 2.33 -7.60 -10.45
C CYS A 62 1.29 -7.90 -11.53
N PRO A 63 1.69 -8.15 -12.78
CA PRO A 63 0.77 -8.46 -13.88
C PRO A 63 0.31 -9.92 -13.90
N HIS A 64 0.93 -10.77 -13.08
CA HIS A 64 0.78 -12.22 -13.14
C HIS A 64 -0.53 -12.72 -12.52
N GLY A 65 -1.05 -13.82 -13.05
CA GLY A 65 -2.12 -14.59 -12.45
C GLY A 65 -1.70 -15.37 -11.20
N PRO A 66 -2.66 -15.96 -10.46
CA PRO A 66 -2.37 -16.69 -9.23
C PRO A 66 -1.48 -17.92 -9.44
N ASP A 67 -1.58 -18.58 -10.61
CA ASP A 67 -0.94 -19.86 -10.90
C ASP A 67 0.37 -19.74 -11.69
N GLU A 68 0.85 -18.50 -11.94
CA GLU A 68 2.06 -18.26 -12.75
C GLU A 68 3.38 -18.35 -11.95
N GLY A 69 3.35 -18.62 -10.65
CA GLY A 69 4.53 -18.90 -9.83
C GLY A 69 5.53 -17.74 -9.69
N CYS A 70 5.11 -16.48 -9.90
CA CYS A 70 5.99 -15.33 -9.75
C CYS A 70 6.28 -14.99 -8.27
N ALA A 71 7.42 -14.36 -8.00
CA ALA A 71 7.77 -13.89 -6.66
C ALA A 71 7.14 -12.53 -6.28
N CYS A 72 6.53 -11.81 -7.23
CA CYS A 72 6.05 -10.44 -7.01
C CYS A 72 4.59 -10.37 -6.55
N ARG A 73 3.75 -11.37 -6.86
CA ARG A 73 2.33 -11.34 -6.53
C ARG A 73 2.12 -11.48 -5.02
N LYS A 74 1.42 -10.50 -4.40
CA LYS A 74 0.97 -10.63 -3.00
C LYS A 74 0.10 -11.89 -2.85
N PRO A 75 0.30 -12.71 -1.81
CA PRO A 75 0.96 -12.42 -0.55
C PRO A 75 2.50 -12.58 -0.53
N LEU A 76 3.17 -12.80 -1.67
CA LEU A 76 4.63 -12.81 -1.71
C LEU A 76 5.20 -11.38 -1.67
N PRO A 77 6.39 -11.18 -1.06
CA PRO A 77 6.90 -9.84 -0.76
C PRO A 77 7.68 -9.17 -1.91
N GLY A 78 7.76 -9.79 -3.09
CA GLY A 78 8.69 -9.37 -4.14
C GLY A 78 8.55 -7.92 -4.59
N MET A 79 7.33 -7.37 -4.67
CA MET A 79 7.15 -5.94 -5.00
C MET A 79 7.68 -5.03 -3.89
N LEU A 80 7.48 -5.40 -2.62
CA LEU A 80 7.98 -4.61 -1.48
C LEU A 80 9.51 -4.64 -1.42
N LEU A 81 10.12 -5.80 -1.62
CA LEU A 81 11.58 -5.95 -1.65
C LEU A 81 12.19 -5.14 -2.81
N LYS A 82 11.58 -5.18 -4.00
CA LYS A 82 12.01 -4.36 -5.14
C LYS A 82 11.90 -2.88 -4.83
N ALA A 83 10.76 -2.43 -4.32
CA ALA A 83 10.53 -1.04 -3.94
C ALA A 83 11.54 -0.56 -2.89
N ALA A 84 11.83 -1.40 -1.88
CA ALA A 84 12.81 -1.08 -0.84
C ALA A 84 14.22 -0.91 -1.40
N ALA A 85 14.64 -1.77 -2.32
CA ALA A 85 15.96 -1.67 -2.96
C ALA A 85 16.09 -0.40 -3.82
N GLU A 86 15.07 -0.08 -4.62
CA GLU A 86 15.11 1.07 -5.54
C GLU A 86 15.03 2.41 -4.80
N HIS A 87 14.27 2.48 -3.70
CA HIS A 87 14.08 3.71 -2.92
C HIS A 87 14.95 3.78 -1.66
N GLN A 88 15.80 2.78 -1.40
CA GLN A 88 16.64 2.68 -0.20
C GLN A 88 15.81 2.78 1.10
N VAL A 89 14.69 2.04 1.14
CA VAL A 89 13.74 2.07 2.25
C VAL A 89 14.08 0.98 3.27
N ASP A 90 14.06 1.35 4.55
CA ASP A 90 14.13 0.39 5.65
C ASP A 90 12.74 -0.25 5.87
N LEU A 91 12.62 -1.52 5.52
CA LEU A 91 11.37 -2.27 5.67
C LEU A 91 10.95 -2.43 7.14
N ALA A 92 11.90 -2.56 8.07
CA ALA A 92 11.60 -2.67 9.49
C ALA A 92 11.02 -1.37 10.08
N ALA A 93 11.35 -0.22 9.48
CA ALA A 93 10.78 1.08 9.80
C ALA A 93 9.53 1.43 8.96
N SER A 94 9.11 0.53 8.07
CA SER A 94 8.03 0.75 7.11
C SER A 94 6.71 0.12 7.54
N TRP A 95 5.64 0.57 6.88
CA TRP A 95 4.30 0.07 7.07
C TRP A 95 3.71 -0.41 5.75
N MET A 96 3.17 -1.62 5.74
CA MET A 96 2.29 -2.08 4.68
C MET A 96 0.84 -1.83 5.11
N ILE A 97 0.10 -1.05 4.32
CA ILE A 97 -1.30 -0.73 4.56
C ILE A 97 -2.11 -1.27 3.39
N GLY A 98 -3.10 -2.07 3.65
CA GLY A 98 -3.96 -2.65 2.61
C GLY A 98 -5.30 -3.10 3.16
N ASP A 99 -6.21 -3.51 2.28
CA ASP A 99 -7.58 -3.85 2.62
C ASP A 99 -7.91 -5.35 2.49
N ILE A 100 -6.89 -6.16 2.18
CA ILE A 100 -7.00 -7.63 2.15
C ILE A 100 -5.88 -8.30 2.93
N LEU A 101 -6.10 -9.54 3.38
CA LEU A 101 -5.12 -10.28 4.17
C LEU A 101 -3.83 -10.64 3.38
N ASP A 102 -3.89 -10.68 2.04
CA ASP A 102 -2.69 -10.84 1.21
C ASP A 102 -1.73 -9.64 1.34
N ASP A 103 -2.24 -8.44 1.62
CA ASP A 103 -1.42 -7.25 1.88
C ASP A 103 -0.71 -7.39 3.22
N VAL A 104 -1.43 -7.83 4.25
CA VAL A 104 -0.88 -8.07 5.60
C VAL A 104 0.23 -9.11 5.54
N GLU A 105 -0.02 -10.24 4.88
CA GLU A 105 0.96 -11.31 4.73
C GLU A 105 2.19 -10.84 3.94
N ALA A 106 2.01 -10.13 2.83
CA ALA A 106 3.13 -9.59 2.05
C ALA A 106 3.99 -8.62 2.88
N GLY A 107 3.35 -7.73 3.64
CA GLY A 107 4.04 -6.81 4.56
C GLY A 107 4.83 -7.55 5.64
N GLY A 108 4.20 -8.51 6.30
CA GLY A 108 4.85 -9.32 7.33
C GLY A 108 6.04 -10.13 6.80
N ARG A 109 5.90 -10.74 5.61
CA ARG A 109 7.00 -11.45 4.92
C ARG A 109 8.16 -10.54 4.52
N ALA A 110 7.87 -9.28 4.22
CA ALA A 110 8.88 -8.27 3.91
C ALA A 110 9.55 -7.68 5.17
N GLY A 111 9.05 -7.96 6.37
CA GLY A 111 9.55 -7.41 7.64
C GLY A 111 8.92 -6.05 8.00
N CYS A 112 7.84 -5.64 7.33
CA CYS A 112 7.10 -4.43 7.67
C CYS A 112 6.15 -4.65 8.84
N ARG A 113 5.82 -3.59 9.56
CA ARG A 113 4.58 -3.53 10.34
C ARG A 113 3.39 -3.40 9.38
N THR A 114 2.22 -3.87 9.80
CA THR A 114 1.07 -3.96 8.90
C THR A 114 -0.18 -3.35 9.50
N ILE A 115 -0.98 -2.67 8.66
CA ILE A 115 -2.30 -2.18 9.02
C ILE A 115 -3.31 -2.71 8.00
N LEU A 116 -4.36 -3.35 8.50
CA LEU A 116 -5.48 -3.76 7.68
C LEU A 116 -6.55 -2.67 7.71
N ILE A 117 -6.97 -2.21 6.54
CA ILE A 117 -8.13 -1.35 6.39
C ILE A 117 -9.36 -2.25 6.29
N ASP A 118 -10.14 -2.30 7.37
CA ASP A 118 -11.40 -3.02 7.39
C ASP A 118 -12.53 -2.09 6.92
N ASN A 119 -12.76 -2.10 5.62
CA ASN A 119 -13.79 -1.32 4.94
C ASN A 119 -14.93 -2.19 4.39
N GLY A 120 -14.96 -3.48 4.78
CA GLY A 120 -15.94 -4.46 4.33
C GLY A 120 -15.66 -5.10 2.95
N ASN A 121 -14.49 -4.82 2.34
CA ASN A 121 -14.11 -5.41 1.04
C ASN A 121 -13.76 -6.88 1.17
N GLU A 122 -13.09 -7.29 2.23
CA GLU A 122 -12.79 -8.69 2.49
C GLU A 122 -13.90 -9.32 3.35
N THR A 123 -14.52 -10.37 2.85
CA THR A 123 -15.60 -11.08 3.54
C THR A 123 -15.19 -12.46 4.02
N LEU A 124 -14.08 -13.01 3.52
CA LEU A 124 -13.53 -14.31 3.89
C LEU A 124 -12.19 -14.18 4.59
N TRP A 125 -12.22 -14.19 5.91
CA TRP A 125 -11.03 -14.01 6.75
C TRP A 125 -10.30 -15.33 7.00
N LEU A 126 -9.47 -15.77 6.05
CA LEU A 126 -8.56 -16.90 6.23
C LEU A 126 -7.35 -16.46 7.10
N ARG A 127 -7.53 -16.49 8.41
CA ARG A 127 -6.53 -16.04 9.37
C ARG A 127 -5.40 -17.04 9.52
N SER A 128 -4.17 -16.54 9.66
CA SER A 128 -2.97 -17.28 10.00
C SER A 128 -2.01 -16.37 10.78
N PRO A 129 -0.94 -16.88 11.39
CA PRO A 129 0.06 -16.03 12.04
C PRO A 129 0.64 -14.95 11.13
N LEU A 130 0.83 -15.25 9.82
CA LEU A 130 1.31 -14.29 8.82
C LEU A 130 0.25 -13.30 8.34
N ARG A 131 -1.02 -13.54 8.64
CA ARG A 131 -2.18 -12.72 8.26
C ARG A 131 -2.79 -11.98 9.45
N THR A 132 -1.99 -11.78 10.50
CA THR A 132 -2.40 -11.00 11.67
C THR A 132 -1.78 -9.62 11.56
N PRO A 133 -2.59 -8.55 11.33
CA PRO A 133 -2.07 -7.20 11.21
C PRO A 133 -1.59 -6.66 12.57
N THR A 134 -0.64 -5.72 12.53
CA THR A 134 -0.24 -4.96 13.73
C THR A 134 -1.41 -4.16 14.28
N TRP A 135 -2.19 -3.54 13.37
CA TRP A 135 -3.41 -2.79 13.69
C TRP A 135 -4.47 -2.95 12.61
N ILE A 136 -5.70 -2.56 12.98
CA ILE A 136 -6.84 -2.45 12.07
C ILE A 136 -7.30 -0.99 12.10
N ALA A 137 -7.67 -0.45 10.95
CA ALA A 137 -8.17 0.91 10.78
C ALA A 137 -9.40 0.91 9.85
N SER A 138 -10.25 1.92 9.95
CA SER A 138 -11.43 2.06 9.10
C SER A 138 -11.11 2.60 7.71
N ASP A 139 -10.04 3.41 7.61
CA ASP A 139 -9.60 4.05 6.38
C ASP A 139 -8.12 4.46 6.46
N LEU A 140 -7.60 5.06 5.39
CA LEU A 140 -6.19 5.43 5.32
C LEU A 140 -5.82 6.59 6.27
N ASP A 141 -6.73 7.53 6.57
CA ASP A 141 -6.43 8.60 7.53
C ASP A 141 -6.36 8.06 8.96
N ALA A 142 -7.27 7.16 9.35
CA ALA A 142 -7.21 6.47 10.63
C ALA A 142 -5.91 5.65 10.77
N ALA A 143 -5.49 4.94 9.71
CA ALA A 143 -4.21 4.24 9.69
C ALA A 143 -3.03 5.21 9.88
N ALA A 144 -3.03 6.35 9.20
CA ALA A 144 -1.99 7.37 9.33
C ALA A 144 -1.95 8.00 10.72
N GLN A 145 -3.09 8.19 11.38
CA GLN A 145 -3.17 8.66 12.77
C GLN A 145 -2.55 7.65 13.75
N LEU A 146 -2.81 6.35 13.57
CA LEU A 146 -2.17 5.29 14.37
C LEU A 146 -0.63 5.33 14.22
N ILE A 147 -0.13 5.48 13.00
CA ILE A 147 1.30 5.58 12.72
C ILE A 147 1.89 6.85 13.38
N GLN A 148 1.19 7.98 13.28
CA GLN A 148 1.61 9.23 13.91
C GLN A 148 1.73 9.08 15.44
N ALA A 149 0.77 8.43 16.06
CA ALA A 149 0.76 8.22 17.52
C ALA A 149 1.97 7.42 18.00
N THR A 150 2.47 6.46 17.20
CA THR A 150 3.68 5.70 17.58
C THR A 150 4.97 6.50 17.51
N ARG A 151 4.99 7.59 16.75
CA ARG A 151 6.18 8.44 16.62
C ARG A 151 6.25 9.54 17.68
N GLY A 152 5.15 9.83 18.39
CA GLY A 152 5.08 10.93 19.35
C GLY A 152 5.30 12.32 18.72
N MET A 153 5.24 12.44 17.39
CA MET A 153 5.52 13.68 16.66
C MET A 153 4.23 14.35 16.19
N PRO A 154 4.03 15.64 16.49
CA PRO A 154 2.97 16.39 15.83
C PRO A 154 3.31 16.57 14.33
N CYS A 155 2.33 16.33 13.46
CA CYS A 155 2.43 16.79 12.07
C CYS A 155 2.24 18.32 12.10
N LEU A 156 3.32 19.07 11.92
CA LEU A 156 3.25 20.52 11.73
C LEU A 156 2.67 20.74 10.33
N ALA A 157 1.36 20.91 10.24
CA ALA A 157 0.74 21.40 9.02
C ALA A 157 1.37 22.76 8.70
N SER A 158 2.09 22.85 7.59
CA SER A 158 2.49 24.15 7.03
C SER A 158 1.21 24.94 6.74
N LEU A 159 1.05 26.07 7.45
CA LEU A 159 0.01 27.08 7.19
C LEU A 159 0.21 27.70 5.82
#